data_c2b2004a4fa196b1478c412419d662ed
#
_entry.id   c2b2004a4fa196b1478c412419d662ed
#
_cell.length_a   1.000
_cell.length_b   1.000
_cell.length_c   1.000
_cell.angle_alpha   90.00
_cell.angle_beta   90.00
_cell.angle_gamma   90.00
#
_symmetry.space_group_name_H-M   'P 1'
#
loop_
_entity.id
_entity.type
_entity.pdbx_description
1 polymer ?
#
loop_
_entity_poly.entity_id
_entity_poly.type
_entity_poly.pdbx_seq_one_letter_code
_entity_poly.pdbx_strand_id
1 'polypeptide(L)'
;MNEVIVSMNNISKSFPGVKALDHVKFELRSGEVMALLGENGAGKSTLMKILSGVYTRDEGTMEIFGKSYDDLTPKQAQEAGVAIIHQELNMCRHLTVTENMFLGREVKGGLSLNNAKMRKEAKKVLDDLRIDISPDQIVGDLPVSKQQMVEIAKALSINARILIMDEPTSSLTAKEIDDLFRIIRKLRDEGRGIVYISHRLEEMSHIVDRVTIMRDGQYITDGNFKDMDMDYIIKNMVGREIKEKFPRVECRKGKKIFEVKNLNAGKMVRDINFSLYEGEIVGFAGLMGAGRTETTRAIFGVDPKDSGEFYVDGKKIEVNCPMDAIRNGVVLAPEDRKKDGLCTKLSIRQNLALPNLDLVCNKIGVINSGKEDALCEKAVKDLRIKTPNVEIDSGNLSGGNQQKVVVGKWLARDSRVVIFDEPTRGIDVGAKVEIYNLMNELKKQGIAVMFVSSEMPEVMGIADRIIVMCDGRITGEVSAREATQDEILTMATSFENKSIKETEGGSKNE
;
A
#
# COMPACT_ATOMS: atom_id res chain seq x y z
N MET A 1 -36.11 -4.62 6.23
CA MET A 1 -34.74 -5.17 6.41
C MET A 1 -34.34 -5.75 5.08
N ASN A 2 -33.13 -5.44 4.59
CA ASN A 2 -32.65 -5.98 3.33
C ASN A 2 -32.45 -7.50 3.47
N GLU A 3 -32.79 -8.26 2.43
CA GLU A 3 -32.68 -9.72 2.38
C GLU A 3 -31.21 -10.16 2.49
N VAL A 4 -30.92 -11.22 3.27
CA VAL A 4 -29.59 -11.84 3.32
C VAL A 4 -29.34 -12.59 2.01
N ILE A 5 -28.32 -12.20 1.26
CA ILE A 5 -27.96 -12.78 -0.04
C ILE A 5 -26.72 -13.67 0.03
N VAL A 6 -25.89 -13.53 1.07
CA VAL A 6 -24.80 -14.45 1.40
C VAL A 6 -24.85 -14.76 2.88
N SER A 7 -24.78 -16.04 3.23
CA SER A 7 -24.64 -16.53 4.60
C SER A 7 -23.55 -17.59 4.63
N MET A 8 -22.50 -17.32 5.41
CA MET A 8 -21.40 -18.25 5.66
C MET A 8 -21.30 -18.49 7.15
N ASN A 9 -21.40 -19.77 7.58
CA ASN A 9 -21.43 -20.11 8.99
C ASN A 9 -20.37 -21.18 9.31
N ASN A 10 -19.63 -20.97 10.40
CA ASN A 10 -18.60 -21.88 10.91
C ASN A 10 -17.54 -22.26 9.87
N ILE A 11 -17.15 -21.30 9.02
CA ILE A 11 -16.18 -21.54 7.96
C ILE A 11 -14.79 -21.73 8.55
N SER A 12 -14.19 -22.88 8.31
CA SER A 12 -12.81 -23.20 8.67
C SER A 12 -11.98 -23.50 7.43
N LYS A 13 -10.71 -23.07 7.45
CA LYS A 13 -9.74 -23.34 6.40
C LYS A 13 -8.34 -23.39 6.95
N SER A 14 -7.64 -24.50 6.65
CA SER A 14 -6.23 -24.68 7.02
C SER A 14 -5.36 -24.81 5.77
N PHE A 15 -4.15 -24.29 5.87
CA PHE A 15 -3.05 -24.49 4.92
C PHE A 15 -1.87 -25.12 5.67
N PRO A 16 -0.89 -25.74 5.00
CA PRO A 16 0.27 -26.31 5.67
C PRO A 16 0.91 -25.33 6.67
N GLY A 17 0.83 -25.66 7.96
CA GLY A 17 1.39 -24.87 9.05
C GLY A 17 0.57 -23.66 9.55
N VAL A 18 -0.60 -23.35 8.93
CA VAL A 18 -1.43 -22.19 9.33
C VAL A 18 -2.92 -22.52 9.25
N LYS A 19 -3.66 -22.28 10.33
CA LYS A 19 -5.14 -22.23 10.31
C LYS A 19 -5.57 -20.83 9.92
N ALA A 20 -5.96 -20.65 8.66
CA ALA A 20 -6.27 -19.33 8.10
C ALA A 20 -7.67 -18.83 8.47
N LEU A 21 -8.63 -19.74 8.68
CA LEU A 21 -9.98 -19.45 9.17
C LEU A 21 -10.37 -20.48 10.23
N ASP A 22 -10.97 -20.00 11.31
CA ASP A 22 -11.40 -20.80 12.45
C ASP A 22 -12.85 -20.43 12.83
N HIS A 23 -13.83 -21.23 12.35
CA HIS A 23 -15.27 -21.08 12.62
C HIS A 23 -15.81 -19.68 12.34
N VAL A 24 -15.41 -19.08 11.22
CA VAL A 24 -15.80 -17.72 10.83
C VAL A 24 -17.25 -17.66 10.40
N LYS A 25 -17.95 -16.61 10.85
CA LYS A 25 -19.28 -16.22 10.40
C LYS A 25 -19.18 -14.97 9.52
N PHE A 26 -19.98 -14.93 8.43
CA PHE A 26 -20.11 -13.74 7.56
C PHE A 26 -21.50 -13.70 6.92
N GLU A 27 -22.09 -12.51 6.88
CA GLU A 27 -23.38 -12.26 6.22
C GLU A 27 -23.29 -11.01 5.34
N LEU A 28 -23.91 -11.06 4.16
CA LEU A 28 -24.09 -9.92 3.26
C LEU A 28 -25.55 -9.79 2.87
N ARG A 29 -26.06 -8.57 2.83
CA ARG A 29 -27.45 -8.27 2.45
C ARG A 29 -27.53 -7.59 1.09
N SER A 30 -28.70 -7.68 0.48
CA SER A 30 -29.01 -6.94 -0.75
C SER A 30 -29.00 -5.44 -0.49
N GLY A 31 -28.39 -4.66 -1.39
CA GLY A 31 -28.35 -3.20 -1.29
C GLY A 31 -27.59 -2.70 -0.06
N GLU A 32 -26.53 -3.40 0.35
CA GLU A 32 -25.61 -2.89 1.38
C GLU A 32 -24.15 -2.94 0.94
N VAL A 33 -23.37 -2.06 1.48
CA VAL A 33 -21.89 -2.10 1.45
C VAL A 33 -21.41 -2.61 2.80
N MET A 34 -20.90 -3.84 2.82
CA MET A 34 -20.32 -4.50 3.99
C MET A 34 -18.80 -4.34 3.97
N ALA A 35 -18.23 -3.63 4.94
CA ALA A 35 -16.80 -3.61 5.13
C ALA A 35 -16.33 -4.89 5.83
N LEU A 36 -15.34 -5.58 5.26
CA LEU A 36 -14.65 -6.70 5.90
C LEU A 36 -13.29 -6.22 6.38
N LEU A 37 -13.17 -6.00 7.68
CA LEU A 37 -12.01 -5.38 8.34
C LEU A 37 -11.19 -6.39 9.14
N GLY A 38 -9.91 -6.07 9.34
CA GLY A 38 -8.95 -6.86 10.11
C GLY A 38 -7.52 -6.60 9.64
N GLU A 39 -6.54 -6.98 10.44
CA GLU A 39 -5.12 -6.87 10.07
C GLU A 39 -4.76 -7.80 8.89
N ASN A 40 -3.57 -7.62 8.32
CA ASN A 40 -3.04 -8.54 7.31
C ASN A 40 -2.84 -9.93 7.95
N GLY A 41 -3.32 -10.98 7.28
CA GLY A 41 -3.33 -12.33 7.84
C GLY A 41 -4.57 -12.66 8.67
N ALA A 42 -5.52 -11.74 8.88
CA ALA A 42 -6.78 -12.02 9.59
C ALA A 42 -7.74 -12.97 8.86
N GLY A 43 -7.40 -13.45 7.66
CA GLY A 43 -8.21 -14.40 6.90
C GLY A 43 -9.19 -13.78 5.90
N LYS A 44 -9.28 -12.45 5.79
CA LYS A 44 -10.24 -11.75 4.91
C LYS A 44 -10.22 -12.25 3.46
N SER A 45 -9.05 -12.19 2.82
CA SER A 45 -8.92 -12.63 1.42
C SER A 45 -9.14 -14.13 1.26
N THR A 46 -8.83 -14.95 2.28
CA THR A 46 -9.13 -16.40 2.29
C THR A 46 -10.64 -16.65 2.30
N LEU A 47 -11.37 -15.93 3.16
CA LEU A 47 -12.83 -16.02 3.23
C LEU A 47 -13.48 -15.62 1.89
N MET A 48 -13.03 -14.54 1.27
CA MET A 48 -13.52 -14.07 -0.03
C MET A 48 -13.14 -15.00 -1.18
N LYS A 49 -11.97 -15.65 -1.12
CA LYS A 49 -11.57 -16.67 -2.09
C LYS A 49 -12.41 -17.94 -1.98
N ILE A 50 -12.94 -18.28 -0.79
CA ILE A 50 -13.92 -19.35 -0.62
C ILE A 50 -15.26 -18.94 -1.26
N LEU A 51 -15.75 -17.72 -0.98
CA LEU A 51 -16.99 -17.21 -1.58
C LEU A 51 -16.92 -17.12 -3.10
N SER A 52 -15.75 -16.79 -3.66
CA SER A 52 -15.53 -16.72 -5.11
C SER A 52 -15.13 -18.06 -5.75
N GLY A 53 -15.07 -19.15 -4.98
CA GLY A 53 -14.78 -20.49 -5.49
C GLY A 53 -13.32 -20.76 -5.84
N VAL A 54 -12.39 -19.88 -5.46
CA VAL A 54 -10.95 -20.07 -5.66
C VAL A 54 -10.36 -21.07 -4.68
N TYR A 55 -10.88 -21.08 -3.45
CA TYR A 55 -10.55 -22.06 -2.43
C TYR A 55 -11.80 -22.83 -1.99
N THR A 56 -11.60 -24.10 -1.60
CA THR A 56 -12.60 -24.91 -0.90
C THR A 56 -12.48 -24.66 0.60
N ARG A 57 -13.57 -24.70 1.32
CA ARG A 57 -13.56 -24.72 2.79
C ARG A 57 -13.28 -26.12 3.30
N ASP A 58 -12.79 -26.22 4.53
CA ASP A 58 -12.61 -27.52 5.21
C ASP A 58 -13.86 -27.88 6.03
N GLU A 59 -14.52 -26.86 6.63
CA GLU A 59 -15.74 -27.01 7.43
C GLU A 59 -16.69 -25.82 7.25
N GLY A 60 -17.96 -26.00 7.69
CA GLY A 60 -18.97 -24.94 7.69
C GLY A 60 -19.95 -25.03 6.53
N THR A 61 -20.88 -24.08 6.47
CA THR A 61 -21.93 -24.00 5.46
C THR A 61 -21.88 -22.63 4.74
N MET A 62 -22.25 -22.64 3.47
CA MET A 62 -22.32 -21.45 2.65
C MET A 62 -23.58 -21.42 1.81
N GLU A 63 -24.35 -20.35 1.91
CA GLU A 63 -25.54 -20.08 1.13
C GLU A 63 -25.43 -18.80 0.35
N ILE A 64 -25.85 -18.83 -0.93
CA ILE A 64 -25.92 -17.65 -1.80
C ILE A 64 -27.34 -17.60 -2.35
N PHE A 65 -28.07 -16.50 -2.11
CA PHE A 65 -29.49 -16.33 -2.44
C PHE A 65 -30.37 -17.48 -1.94
N GLY A 66 -30.13 -17.97 -0.71
CA GLY A 66 -30.87 -19.05 -0.08
C GLY A 66 -30.57 -20.44 -0.65
N LYS A 67 -29.65 -20.58 -1.59
CA LYS A 67 -29.18 -21.85 -2.11
C LYS A 67 -27.88 -22.26 -1.45
N SER A 68 -27.85 -23.45 -0.87
CA SER A 68 -26.63 -24.03 -0.28
C SER A 68 -25.66 -24.54 -1.34
N TYR A 69 -24.38 -24.36 -1.08
CA TYR A 69 -23.30 -24.86 -1.92
C TYR A 69 -22.26 -25.57 -1.06
N ASP A 70 -21.88 -26.78 -1.46
CA ASP A 70 -20.82 -27.52 -0.77
C ASP A 70 -19.43 -26.96 -1.18
N ASP A 71 -19.09 -27.05 -2.45
CA ASP A 71 -17.90 -26.42 -3.02
C ASP A 71 -18.27 -25.68 -4.31
N LEU A 72 -17.71 -24.50 -4.46
CA LEU A 72 -17.86 -23.69 -5.67
C LEU A 72 -16.56 -23.70 -6.48
N THR A 73 -16.70 -23.86 -7.78
CA THR A 73 -15.64 -23.43 -8.72
C THR A 73 -15.82 -21.94 -9.03
N PRO A 74 -14.79 -21.23 -9.51
CA PRO A 74 -14.92 -19.83 -9.89
C PRO A 74 -16.03 -19.57 -10.92
N LYS A 75 -16.24 -20.51 -11.85
CA LYS A 75 -17.33 -20.43 -12.84
C LYS A 75 -18.71 -20.52 -12.18
N GLN A 76 -18.88 -21.46 -11.25
CA GLN A 76 -20.16 -21.61 -10.51
C GLN A 76 -20.42 -20.40 -9.60
N ALA A 77 -19.40 -19.83 -8.98
CA ALA A 77 -19.54 -18.59 -8.21
C ALA A 77 -20.00 -17.42 -9.10
N GLN A 78 -19.43 -17.30 -10.29
CA GLN A 78 -19.84 -16.31 -11.28
C GLN A 78 -21.28 -16.54 -11.74
N GLU A 79 -21.69 -17.78 -12.02
CA GLU A 79 -23.06 -18.15 -12.37
C GLU A 79 -24.04 -17.88 -11.21
N ALA A 80 -23.59 -18.00 -9.97
CA ALA A 80 -24.35 -17.60 -8.77
C ALA A 80 -24.39 -16.08 -8.55
N GLY A 81 -23.73 -15.29 -9.41
CA GLY A 81 -23.77 -13.83 -9.38
C GLY A 81 -22.66 -13.19 -8.52
N VAL A 82 -21.59 -13.92 -8.18
CA VAL A 82 -20.43 -13.40 -7.44
C VAL A 82 -19.35 -12.94 -8.41
N ALA A 83 -18.85 -11.73 -8.24
CA ALA A 83 -17.65 -11.23 -8.93
C ALA A 83 -16.66 -10.69 -7.92
N ILE A 84 -15.38 -10.86 -8.19
CA ILE A 84 -14.28 -10.36 -7.36
C ILE A 84 -13.36 -9.44 -8.18
N ILE A 85 -13.03 -8.30 -7.59
CA ILE A 85 -12.00 -7.38 -8.03
C ILE A 85 -10.83 -7.59 -7.09
N HIS A 86 -9.70 -8.04 -7.64
CA HIS A 86 -8.52 -8.40 -6.86
C HIS A 86 -7.65 -7.18 -6.54
N GLN A 87 -6.88 -7.28 -5.48
CA GLN A 87 -5.88 -6.28 -5.10
C GLN A 87 -4.79 -6.11 -6.17
N GLU A 88 -4.34 -7.22 -6.76
CA GLU A 88 -3.41 -7.19 -7.90
C GLU A 88 -4.20 -7.26 -9.21
N LEU A 89 -3.82 -6.41 -10.17
CA LEU A 89 -4.49 -6.33 -11.47
C LEU A 89 -4.35 -7.64 -12.26
N ASN A 90 -5.46 -8.35 -12.44
CA ASN A 90 -5.53 -9.60 -13.20
C ASN A 90 -5.98 -9.34 -14.64
N MET A 91 -5.14 -8.60 -15.40
CA MET A 91 -5.42 -8.20 -16.77
C MET A 91 -4.37 -8.74 -17.74
N CYS A 92 -4.82 -9.15 -18.91
CA CYS A 92 -3.93 -9.51 -20.03
C CYS A 92 -3.46 -8.21 -20.72
N ARG A 93 -2.23 -7.77 -20.39
CA ARG A 93 -1.68 -6.47 -20.81
C ARG A 93 -1.63 -6.27 -22.33
N HIS A 94 -1.49 -7.35 -23.11
CA HIS A 94 -1.40 -7.29 -24.56
C HIS A 94 -2.75 -7.29 -25.29
N LEU A 95 -3.84 -7.44 -24.56
CA LEU A 95 -5.20 -7.43 -25.09
C LEU A 95 -5.83 -6.05 -24.94
N THR A 96 -6.79 -5.77 -25.82
CA THR A 96 -7.62 -4.57 -25.72
C THR A 96 -8.53 -4.60 -24.50
N VAL A 97 -9.09 -3.45 -24.15
CA VAL A 97 -10.11 -3.33 -23.09
C VAL A 97 -11.28 -4.26 -23.36
N THR A 98 -11.80 -4.29 -24.60
CA THR A 98 -12.89 -5.18 -25.02
C THR A 98 -12.53 -6.64 -24.79
N GLU A 99 -11.38 -7.09 -25.27
CA GLU A 99 -10.94 -8.48 -25.15
C GLU A 99 -10.74 -8.88 -23.67
N ASN A 100 -10.17 -7.99 -22.84
CA ASN A 100 -10.07 -8.24 -21.40
C ASN A 100 -11.44 -8.35 -20.71
N MET A 101 -12.40 -7.49 -21.08
CA MET A 101 -13.75 -7.53 -20.50
C MET A 101 -14.50 -8.81 -20.86
N PHE A 102 -14.26 -9.40 -22.03
CA PHE A 102 -14.96 -10.59 -22.51
C PHE A 102 -14.14 -11.87 -22.47
N LEU A 103 -12.94 -11.84 -21.91
CA LEU A 103 -12.06 -13.01 -21.81
C LEU A 103 -12.75 -14.19 -21.10
N GLY A 104 -12.79 -15.35 -21.78
CA GLY A 104 -13.46 -16.55 -21.30
C GLY A 104 -14.99 -16.57 -21.45
N ARG A 105 -15.57 -15.54 -22.07
CA ARG A 105 -17.03 -15.42 -22.35
C ARG A 105 -17.30 -14.69 -23.66
N GLU A 106 -16.46 -14.93 -24.62
CA GLU A 106 -16.51 -14.30 -25.95
C GLU A 106 -17.86 -14.55 -26.61
N VAL A 107 -18.42 -13.51 -27.25
CA VAL A 107 -19.69 -13.61 -27.96
C VAL A 107 -19.46 -14.24 -29.32
N LYS A 108 -20.11 -15.39 -29.55
CA LYS A 108 -20.04 -16.08 -30.85
C LYS A 108 -20.88 -15.37 -31.91
N GLY A 109 -20.34 -15.25 -33.10
CA GLY A 109 -20.98 -14.70 -34.29
C GLY A 109 -21.04 -15.71 -35.47
N GLY A 110 -21.53 -16.92 -35.22
CA GLY A 110 -21.46 -18.03 -36.17
C GLY A 110 -20.14 -18.79 -36.08
N LEU A 111 -19.33 -18.77 -37.15
CA LEU A 111 -18.02 -19.43 -37.21
C LEU A 111 -16.88 -18.60 -36.62
N SER A 112 -17.13 -17.34 -36.27
CA SER A 112 -16.12 -16.42 -35.69
C SER A 112 -16.67 -15.72 -34.45
N LEU A 113 -15.82 -14.95 -33.77
CA LEU A 113 -16.21 -14.08 -32.66
C LEU A 113 -16.94 -12.84 -33.17
N ASN A 114 -17.96 -12.38 -32.45
CA ASN A 114 -18.66 -11.14 -32.75
C ASN A 114 -18.01 -9.94 -32.05
N ASN A 115 -16.85 -9.51 -32.57
CA ASN A 115 -16.08 -8.41 -31.99
C ASN A 115 -16.88 -7.09 -31.97
N ALA A 116 -17.71 -6.84 -32.98
CA ALA A 116 -18.53 -5.62 -33.02
C ALA A 116 -19.56 -5.56 -31.87
N LYS A 117 -20.18 -6.70 -31.55
CA LYS A 117 -21.12 -6.79 -30.41
C LYS A 117 -20.39 -6.62 -29.08
N MET A 118 -19.27 -7.33 -28.86
CA MET A 118 -18.45 -7.20 -27.65
C MET A 118 -17.97 -5.77 -27.45
N ARG A 119 -17.48 -5.13 -28.50
CA ARG A 119 -17.05 -3.72 -28.47
C ARG A 119 -18.18 -2.77 -28.08
N LYS A 120 -19.38 -2.95 -28.65
CA LYS A 120 -20.57 -2.14 -28.33
C LYS A 120 -20.99 -2.31 -26.87
N GLU A 121 -20.98 -3.53 -26.36
CA GLU A 121 -21.31 -3.82 -24.96
C GLU A 121 -20.24 -3.27 -24.00
N ALA A 122 -18.95 -3.42 -24.33
CA ALA A 122 -17.86 -2.83 -23.56
C ALA A 122 -17.99 -1.31 -23.49
N LYS A 123 -18.22 -0.65 -24.64
CA LYS A 123 -18.42 0.80 -24.69
C LYS A 123 -19.59 1.24 -23.82
N LYS A 124 -20.71 0.51 -23.86
CA LYS A 124 -21.88 0.80 -23.02
C LYS A 124 -21.52 0.78 -21.52
N VAL A 125 -20.82 -0.27 -21.05
CA VAL A 125 -20.43 -0.37 -19.64
C VAL A 125 -19.50 0.77 -19.23
N LEU A 126 -18.51 1.11 -20.07
CA LEU A 126 -17.60 2.23 -19.82
C LEU A 126 -18.33 3.57 -19.73
N ASP A 127 -19.28 3.81 -20.65
CA ASP A 127 -20.08 5.03 -20.67
C ASP A 127 -21.04 5.12 -19.47
N ASP A 128 -21.69 4.00 -19.09
CA ASP A 128 -22.57 3.92 -17.91
C ASP A 128 -21.82 4.24 -16.60
N LEU A 129 -20.53 3.91 -16.55
CA LEU A 129 -19.63 4.18 -15.42
C LEU A 129 -18.92 5.55 -15.54
N ARG A 130 -19.09 6.26 -16.67
CA ARG A 130 -18.40 7.50 -17.02
C ARG A 130 -16.86 7.34 -17.01
N ILE A 131 -16.39 6.19 -17.50
CA ILE A 131 -14.96 5.91 -17.65
C ILE A 131 -14.54 6.32 -19.06
N ASP A 132 -13.68 7.33 -19.14
CA ASP A 132 -13.14 7.84 -20.41
C ASP A 132 -11.95 6.98 -20.87
N ILE A 133 -12.28 5.81 -21.44
CA ILE A 133 -11.31 4.85 -22.00
C ILE A 133 -11.91 4.29 -23.30
N SER A 134 -11.08 4.17 -24.35
CA SER A 134 -11.49 3.51 -25.58
C SER A 134 -11.56 1.98 -25.41
N PRO A 135 -12.64 1.32 -25.86
CA PRO A 135 -12.73 -0.14 -25.86
C PRO A 135 -11.61 -0.84 -26.67
N ASP A 136 -11.03 -0.15 -27.64
CA ASP A 136 -10.00 -0.69 -28.54
C ASP A 136 -8.57 -0.46 -28.02
N GLN A 137 -8.40 0.26 -26.91
CA GLN A 137 -7.08 0.58 -26.34
C GLN A 137 -6.49 -0.65 -25.69
N ILE A 138 -5.18 -0.87 -25.87
CA ILE A 138 -4.44 -1.95 -25.21
C ILE A 138 -4.31 -1.62 -23.73
N VAL A 139 -4.67 -2.58 -22.87
CA VAL A 139 -4.68 -2.37 -21.41
C VAL A 139 -3.28 -2.06 -20.87
N GLY A 140 -2.22 -2.66 -21.44
CA GLY A 140 -0.85 -2.41 -21.02
C GLY A 140 -0.37 -0.98 -21.20
N ASP A 141 -0.98 -0.22 -22.13
CA ASP A 141 -0.64 1.19 -22.42
C ASP A 141 -1.39 2.18 -21.50
N LEU A 142 -2.34 1.68 -20.72
CA LEU A 142 -3.10 2.50 -19.77
C LEU A 142 -2.30 2.75 -18.48
N PRO A 143 -2.42 3.93 -17.86
CA PRO A 143 -2.00 4.13 -16.47
C PRO A 143 -2.63 3.09 -15.54
N VAL A 144 -1.95 2.73 -14.44
CA VAL A 144 -2.41 1.70 -13.48
C VAL A 144 -3.80 2.01 -12.94
N SER A 145 -4.10 3.27 -12.64
CA SER A 145 -5.43 3.71 -12.20
C SER A 145 -6.52 3.44 -13.23
N LYS A 146 -6.24 3.69 -14.51
CA LYS A 146 -7.18 3.37 -15.59
C LYS A 146 -7.34 1.86 -15.81
N GLN A 147 -6.27 1.07 -15.64
CA GLN A 147 -6.35 -0.40 -15.63
C GLN A 147 -7.29 -0.89 -14.53
N GLN A 148 -7.22 -0.31 -13.32
CA GLN A 148 -8.12 -0.61 -12.21
C GLN A 148 -9.58 -0.33 -12.57
N MET A 149 -9.86 0.80 -13.23
CA MET A 149 -11.22 1.14 -13.68
C MET A 149 -11.73 0.16 -14.74
N VAL A 150 -10.86 -0.36 -15.61
CA VAL A 150 -11.22 -1.40 -16.58
C VAL A 150 -11.55 -2.73 -15.88
N GLU A 151 -10.81 -3.09 -14.80
CA GLU A 151 -11.11 -4.30 -14.02
C GLU A 151 -12.47 -4.20 -13.33
N ILE A 152 -12.80 -3.03 -12.77
CA ILE A 152 -14.13 -2.74 -12.22
C ILE A 152 -15.20 -2.88 -13.33
N ALA A 153 -14.98 -2.28 -14.50
CA ALA A 153 -15.89 -2.39 -15.64
C ALA A 153 -16.09 -3.85 -16.10
N LYS A 154 -15.00 -4.65 -16.11
CA LYS A 154 -15.03 -6.09 -16.40
C LYS A 154 -15.92 -6.83 -15.40
N ALA A 155 -15.74 -6.62 -14.10
CA ALA A 155 -16.55 -7.24 -13.06
C ALA A 155 -18.04 -6.88 -13.19
N LEU A 156 -18.35 -5.63 -13.53
CA LEU A 156 -19.73 -5.16 -13.70
C LEU A 156 -20.38 -5.66 -15.00
N SER A 157 -19.60 -5.90 -16.05
CA SER A 157 -20.10 -6.44 -17.32
C SER A 157 -20.67 -7.87 -17.21
N ILE A 158 -20.43 -8.56 -16.09
CA ILE A 158 -20.93 -9.92 -15.80
C ILE A 158 -22.34 -9.87 -15.16
N ASN A 159 -22.89 -8.68 -14.93
CA ASN A 159 -24.15 -8.48 -14.21
C ASN A 159 -24.17 -9.14 -12.80
N ALA A 160 -23.02 -9.08 -12.12
CA ALA A 160 -22.87 -9.61 -10.78
C ALA A 160 -23.84 -8.93 -9.79
N ARG A 161 -24.44 -9.70 -8.91
CA ARG A 161 -25.30 -9.23 -7.82
C ARG A 161 -24.55 -9.09 -6.51
N ILE A 162 -23.40 -9.77 -6.39
CA ILE A 162 -22.45 -9.71 -5.27
C ILE A 162 -21.11 -9.29 -5.83
N LEU A 163 -20.57 -8.20 -5.31
CA LEU A 163 -19.28 -7.65 -5.72
C LEU A 163 -18.31 -7.66 -4.54
N ILE A 164 -17.19 -8.35 -4.69
CA ILE A 164 -16.10 -8.34 -3.73
C ILE A 164 -15.04 -7.39 -4.27
N MET A 165 -14.69 -6.36 -3.51
CA MET A 165 -13.67 -5.38 -3.85
C MET A 165 -12.54 -5.46 -2.82
N ASP A 166 -11.39 -6.02 -3.23
CA ASP A 166 -10.22 -6.18 -2.37
C ASP A 166 -9.21 -5.06 -2.65
N GLU A 167 -9.14 -4.08 -1.74
CA GLU A 167 -8.30 -2.86 -1.81
C GLU A 167 -8.41 -2.08 -3.14
N PRO A 168 -9.61 -1.74 -3.61
CA PRO A 168 -9.81 -1.18 -4.94
C PRO A 168 -9.22 0.23 -5.12
N THR A 169 -8.85 0.93 -4.04
CA THR A 169 -8.34 2.31 -4.04
C THR A 169 -6.83 2.42 -3.95
N SER A 170 -6.10 1.30 -3.85
CA SER A 170 -4.66 1.28 -3.58
C SER A 170 -3.80 2.03 -4.59
N SER A 171 -4.27 2.15 -5.85
CA SER A 171 -3.56 2.80 -6.96
C SER A 171 -4.36 3.98 -7.59
N LEU A 172 -5.43 4.43 -6.92
CA LEU A 172 -6.28 5.51 -7.42
C LEU A 172 -5.92 6.87 -6.83
N THR A 173 -6.07 7.91 -7.63
CA THR A 173 -6.03 9.31 -7.17
C THR A 173 -7.31 9.67 -6.42
N ALA A 174 -7.30 10.77 -5.65
CA ALA A 174 -8.48 11.24 -4.90
C ALA A 174 -9.73 11.40 -5.79
N LYS A 175 -9.57 11.97 -6.99
CA LYS A 175 -10.66 12.12 -7.96
C LYS A 175 -11.23 10.78 -8.42
N GLU A 176 -10.35 9.80 -8.69
CA GLU A 176 -10.77 8.47 -9.13
C GLU A 176 -11.43 7.68 -7.99
N ILE A 177 -11.03 7.92 -6.73
CA ILE A 177 -11.69 7.38 -5.53
C ILE A 177 -13.13 7.92 -5.43
N ASP A 178 -13.33 9.21 -5.63
CA ASP A 178 -14.68 9.81 -5.62
C ASP A 178 -15.57 9.22 -6.73
N ASP A 179 -15.01 9.01 -7.93
CA ASP A 179 -15.71 8.35 -9.03
C ASP A 179 -16.06 6.89 -8.68
N LEU A 180 -15.14 6.15 -8.07
CA LEU A 180 -15.39 4.79 -7.58
C LEU A 180 -16.50 4.77 -6.52
N PHE A 181 -16.47 5.68 -5.55
CA PHE A 181 -17.51 5.76 -4.51
C PHE A 181 -18.88 6.09 -5.09
N ARG A 182 -18.94 6.93 -6.12
CA ARG A 182 -20.19 7.20 -6.87
C ARG A 182 -20.71 5.92 -7.52
N ILE A 183 -19.85 5.12 -8.13
CA ILE A 183 -20.19 3.82 -8.73
C ILE A 183 -20.70 2.86 -7.66
N ILE A 184 -20.00 2.72 -6.53
CA ILE A 184 -20.39 1.85 -5.41
C ILE A 184 -21.78 2.22 -4.90
N ARG A 185 -22.04 3.52 -4.64
CA ARG A 185 -23.38 3.97 -4.20
C ARG A 185 -24.47 3.63 -5.21
N LYS A 186 -24.24 3.86 -6.51
CA LYS A 186 -25.17 3.49 -7.57
C LYS A 186 -25.50 2.00 -7.55
N LEU A 187 -24.48 1.14 -7.44
CA LEU A 187 -24.66 -0.32 -7.45
C LEU A 187 -25.40 -0.81 -6.20
N ARG A 188 -25.09 -0.23 -5.01
CA ARG A 188 -25.83 -0.48 -3.78
C ARG A 188 -27.30 -0.11 -3.94
N ASP A 189 -27.58 1.06 -4.49
CA ASP A 189 -28.96 1.56 -4.68
C ASP A 189 -29.73 0.74 -5.74
N GLU A 190 -29.02 0.05 -6.66
CA GLU A 190 -29.58 -0.98 -7.56
C GLU A 190 -29.87 -2.32 -6.87
N GLY A 191 -29.59 -2.44 -5.56
CA GLY A 191 -29.85 -3.65 -4.76
C GLY A 191 -28.73 -4.67 -4.79
N ARG A 192 -27.52 -4.34 -5.28
CA ARG A 192 -26.37 -5.24 -5.23
C ARG A 192 -25.75 -5.26 -3.84
N GLY A 193 -25.27 -6.43 -3.41
CA GLY A 193 -24.46 -6.54 -2.20
C GLY A 193 -22.98 -6.35 -2.51
N ILE A 194 -22.30 -5.53 -1.72
CA ILE A 194 -20.90 -5.18 -1.97
C ILE A 194 -20.09 -5.51 -0.73
N VAL A 195 -19.05 -6.33 -0.87
CA VAL A 195 -18.02 -6.53 0.15
C VAL A 195 -16.86 -5.63 -0.17
N TYR A 196 -16.53 -4.71 0.74
CA TYR A 196 -15.46 -3.74 0.58
C TYR A 196 -14.34 -4.03 1.57
N ILE A 197 -13.16 -4.39 1.07
CA ILE A 197 -11.97 -4.63 1.88
C ILE A 197 -11.01 -3.47 1.63
N SER A 198 -10.66 -2.75 2.69
CA SER A 198 -9.64 -1.70 2.65
C SER A 198 -8.99 -1.55 4.02
N HIS A 199 -7.73 -1.14 4.03
CA HIS A 199 -7.03 -0.73 5.24
C HIS A 199 -7.14 0.77 5.52
N ARG A 200 -7.74 1.55 4.60
CA ARG A 200 -8.00 2.98 4.73
C ARG A 200 -9.33 3.21 5.43
N LEU A 201 -9.29 3.29 6.75
CA LEU A 201 -10.51 3.43 7.56
C LEU A 201 -11.30 4.72 7.27
N GLU A 202 -10.61 5.76 6.80
CA GLU A 202 -11.22 7.05 6.43
C GLU A 202 -12.22 6.90 5.26
N GLU A 203 -11.97 5.96 4.35
CA GLU A 203 -12.86 5.66 3.21
C GLU A 203 -14.22 5.09 3.65
N MET A 204 -14.25 4.39 4.80
CA MET A 204 -15.43 3.68 5.29
C MET A 204 -16.61 4.62 5.56
N SER A 205 -16.33 5.81 6.12
CA SER A 205 -17.37 6.81 6.44
C SER A 205 -18.17 7.28 5.23
N HIS A 206 -17.63 7.13 4.02
CA HIS A 206 -18.25 7.61 2.78
C HIS A 206 -19.19 6.61 2.12
N ILE A 207 -18.98 5.30 2.34
CA ILE A 207 -19.67 4.26 1.56
C ILE A 207 -20.20 3.08 2.37
N VAL A 208 -19.69 2.82 3.58
CA VAL A 208 -19.99 1.59 4.32
C VAL A 208 -21.28 1.72 5.14
N ASP A 209 -22.13 0.68 5.06
CA ASP A 209 -23.33 0.56 5.87
C ASP A 209 -23.09 -0.30 7.11
N ARG A 210 -22.43 -1.47 6.93
CA ARG A 210 -22.13 -2.42 8.02
C ARG A 210 -20.68 -2.87 7.96
N VAL A 211 -20.18 -3.36 9.10
CA VAL A 211 -18.80 -3.83 9.28
C VAL A 211 -18.83 -5.24 9.83
N THR A 212 -17.96 -6.10 9.32
CA THR A 212 -17.56 -7.36 9.95
C THR A 212 -16.07 -7.28 10.26
N ILE A 213 -15.67 -7.53 11.51
CA ILE A 213 -14.29 -7.49 11.97
C ILE A 213 -13.77 -8.89 12.19
N MET A 214 -12.63 -9.19 11.58
CA MET A 214 -11.89 -10.43 11.74
C MET A 214 -10.51 -10.19 12.34
N ARG A 215 -10.02 -11.14 13.14
CA ARG A 215 -8.66 -11.13 13.69
C ARG A 215 -8.16 -12.55 13.90
N ASP A 216 -6.92 -12.82 13.51
CA ASP A 216 -6.25 -14.12 13.67
C ASP A 216 -7.08 -15.31 13.15
N GLY A 217 -7.74 -15.13 12.02
CA GLY A 217 -8.59 -16.14 11.37
C GLY A 217 -9.95 -16.33 12.02
N GLN A 218 -10.35 -15.50 12.98
CA GLN A 218 -11.62 -15.60 13.70
C GLN A 218 -12.52 -14.41 13.44
N TYR A 219 -13.84 -14.65 13.51
CA TYR A 219 -14.85 -13.60 13.59
C TYR A 219 -14.82 -12.96 14.98
N ILE A 220 -14.79 -11.63 15.04
CA ILE A 220 -14.76 -10.88 16.30
C ILE A 220 -16.12 -10.23 16.58
N THR A 221 -16.62 -9.42 15.65
CA THR A 221 -17.90 -8.70 15.79
C THR A 221 -18.39 -8.22 14.44
N ASP A 222 -19.68 -7.89 14.35
CA ASP A 222 -20.29 -7.17 13.24
C ASP A 222 -21.32 -6.16 13.76
N GLY A 223 -21.65 -5.17 12.91
CA GLY A 223 -22.69 -4.19 13.25
C GLY A 223 -22.77 -3.06 12.22
N ASN A 224 -23.71 -2.13 12.44
CA ASN A 224 -23.79 -0.95 11.58
C ASN A 224 -22.58 -0.05 11.80
N PHE A 225 -21.99 0.43 10.73
CA PHE A 225 -20.81 1.31 10.81
C PHE A 225 -21.07 2.59 11.63
N LYS A 226 -22.26 3.17 11.47
CA LYS A 226 -22.66 4.41 12.16
C LYS A 226 -22.77 4.28 13.69
N ASP A 227 -22.96 3.05 14.17
CA ASP A 227 -23.12 2.75 15.61
C ASP A 227 -21.78 2.39 16.27
N MET A 228 -20.71 2.30 15.47
CA MET A 228 -19.37 1.91 15.93
C MET A 228 -18.43 3.12 15.94
N ASP A 229 -17.79 3.38 17.07
CA ASP A 229 -16.70 4.33 17.15
C ASP A 229 -15.44 3.79 16.46
N MET A 230 -14.66 4.66 15.84
CA MET A 230 -13.45 4.30 15.13
C MET A 230 -12.42 3.62 16.03
N ASP A 231 -12.28 4.08 17.27
CA ASP A 231 -11.37 3.46 18.25
C ASP A 231 -11.83 2.05 18.63
N TYR A 232 -13.15 1.81 18.71
CA TYR A 232 -13.72 0.48 18.91
C TYR A 232 -13.39 -0.46 17.73
N ILE A 233 -13.53 0.04 16.49
CA ILE A 233 -13.18 -0.75 15.28
C ILE A 233 -11.70 -1.11 15.32
N ILE A 234 -10.80 -0.15 15.51
CA ILE A 234 -9.35 -0.34 15.55
C ILE A 234 -8.96 -1.32 16.67
N LYS A 235 -9.52 -1.15 17.88
CA LYS A 235 -9.25 -2.05 19.02
C LYS A 235 -9.61 -3.50 18.71
N ASN A 236 -10.76 -3.74 18.06
CA ASN A 236 -11.19 -5.09 17.70
C ASN A 236 -10.39 -5.69 16.54
N MET A 237 -9.92 -4.87 15.59
CA MET A 237 -9.03 -5.30 14.51
C MET A 237 -7.66 -5.73 15.04
N VAL A 238 -7.06 -4.93 15.93
CA VAL A 238 -5.68 -5.10 16.41
C VAL A 238 -5.60 -5.96 17.68
N GLY A 239 -6.68 -6.06 18.45
CA GLY A 239 -6.77 -6.85 19.68
C GLY A 239 -6.16 -6.16 20.91
N ARG A 240 -5.68 -4.95 20.79
CA ARG A 240 -5.15 -4.10 21.87
C ARG A 240 -5.54 -2.63 21.63
N GLU A 241 -5.63 -1.88 22.70
CA GLU A 241 -5.79 -0.43 22.57
C GLU A 241 -4.54 0.18 21.95
N ILE A 242 -4.73 0.93 20.88
CA ILE A 242 -3.69 1.82 20.34
C ILE A 242 -3.84 3.15 21.07
N LYS A 243 -3.04 3.36 22.12
CA LYS A 243 -3.12 4.58 22.94
C LYS A 243 -2.80 5.84 22.13
N GLU A 244 -1.93 5.74 21.13
CA GLU A 244 -1.57 6.84 20.23
C GLU A 244 -1.41 6.29 18.82
N LYS A 245 -2.21 6.80 17.89
CA LYS A 245 -2.14 6.45 16.46
C LYS A 245 -0.82 6.91 15.84
N PHE A 246 -0.32 8.05 16.28
CA PHE A 246 0.94 8.65 15.87
C PHE A 246 1.81 8.94 17.10
N PRO A 247 2.55 7.95 17.60
CA PRO A 247 3.41 8.14 18.77
C PRO A 247 4.53 9.13 18.45
N ARG A 248 4.65 10.16 19.29
CA ARG A 248 5.72 11.15 19.19
C ARG A 248 6.64 11.08 20.39
N VAL A 249 7.91 11.27 20.14
CA VAL A 249 8.92 11.42 21.17
C VAL A 249 9.62 12.75 21.00
N GLU A 250 9.68 13.53 22.05
CA GLU A 250 10.44 14.78 22.05
C GLU A 250 11.92 14.47 22.26
N CYS A 251 12.74 14.91 21.31
CA CYS A 251 14.18 14.90 21.43
C CYS A 251 14.70 16.32 21.17
N ARG A 252 15.78 16.66 21.83
CA ARG A 252 16.46 17.93 21.54
C ARG A 252 17.14 17.79 20.19
N LYS A 253 16.86 18.72 19.26
CA LYS A 253 17.53 18.83 17.98
C LYS A 253 19.04 19.03 18.21
N GLY A 254 19.84 18.13 17.66
CA GLY A 254 21.29 18.13 17.82
C GLY A 254 22.00 18.90 16.68
N LYS A 255 23.21 18.50 16.37
CA LYS A 255 24.03 19.09 15.27
C LYS A 255 23.49 18.66 13.90
N LYS A 256 23.84 19.43 12.87
CA LYS A 256 23.56 19.06 11.48
C LYS A 256 24.39 17.83 11.10
N ILE A 257 23.70 16.74 10.73
CA ILE A 257 24.32 15.47 10.34
C ILE A 257 24.42 15.34 8.82
N PHE A 258 23.37 15.73 8.09
CA PHE A 258 23.31 15.56 6.66
C PHE A 258 22.88 16.86 5.97
N GLU A 259 23.50 17.14 4.85
CA GLU A 259 23.16 18.32 4.05
C GLU A 259 23.20 17.96 2.57
N VAL A 260 22.17 18.38 1.86
CA VAL A 260 22.03 18.29 0.40
C VAL A 260 22.07 19.67 -0.17
N LYS A 261 22.92 19.92 -1.18
CA LYS A 261 23.03 21.20 -1.88
C LYS A 261 22.89 21.04 -3.38
N ASN A 262 21.97 21.80 -3.96
CA ASN A 262 21.74 21.96 -5.39
C ASN A 262 21.62 20.61 -6.12
N LEU A 263 20.92 19.61 -5.50
CA LEU A 263 20.75 18.31 -6.09
C LEU A 263 19.81 18.39 -7.29
N ASN A 264 20.31 17.88 -8.43
CA ASN A 264 19.54 17.69 -9.64
C ASN A 264 19.73 16.25 -10.13
N ALA A 265 18.63 15.57 -10.50
CA ALA A 265 18.64 14.23 -11.06
C ALA A 265 17.44 14.00 -11.99
N GLY A 266 17.71 13.78 -13.26
CA GLY A 266 16.69 13.59 -14.29
C GLY A 266 15.67 14.73 -14.35
N LYS A 267 14.39 14.38 -14.59
CA LYS A 267 13.33 15.39 -14.74
C LYS A 267 12.63 15.78 -13.44
N MET A 268 12.69 14.91 -12.42
CA MET A 268 11.86 14.98 -11.21
C MET A 268 12.62 15.40 -9.95
N VAL A 269 13.91 15.82 -10.07
CA VAL A 269 14.70 16.34 -8.95
C VAL A 269 15.41 17.61 -9.42
N ARG A 270 14.99 18.76 -8.89
CA ARG A 270 15.38 20.07 -9.41
C ARG A 270 15.77 21.01 -8.28
N ASP A 271 17.05 21.29 -8.16
CA ASP A 271 17.63 22.22 -7.19
C ASP A 271 17.18 21.95 -5.74
N ILE A 272 17.27 20.68 -5.32
CA ILE A 272 16.88 20.26 -3.97
C ILE A 272 17.96 20.66 -2.98
N ASN A 273 17.55 21.40 -1.95
CA ASN A 273 18.40 21.91 -0.89
C ASN A 273 17.73 21.68 0.47
N PHE A 274 18.32 20.88 1.37
CA PHE A 274 17.84 20.69 2.72
C PHE A 274 18.92 20.16 3.66
N SER A 275 18.63 20.15 4.95
CA SER A 275 19.52 19.59 5.98
C SER A 275 18.73 18.73 6.97
N LEU A 276 19.38 17.68 7.47
CA LEU A 276 18.86 16.83 8.54
C LEU A 276 19.74 16.99 9.79
N TYR A 277 19.11 16.93 10.97
CA TYR A 277 19.78 17.13 12.23
C TYR A 277 19.69 15.86 13.11
N GLU A 278 20.63 15.72 14.01
CA GLU A 278 20.67 14.64 14.99
C GLU A 278 19.39 14.63 15.85
N GLY A 279 18.78 13.46 15.96
CA GLY A 279 17.54 13.28 16.73
C GLY A 279 16.32 13.97 16.14
N GLU A 280 16.26 14.13 14.81
CA GLU A 280 15.12 14.74 14.09
C GLU A 280 14.48 13.74 13.13
N ILE A 281 13.15 13.76 13.04
CA ILE A 281 12.38 13.13 11.97
C ILE A 281 11.89 14.23 11.03
N VAL A 282 12.34 14.24 9.77
CA VAL A 282 11.89 15.17 8.74
C VAL A 282 10.96 14.45 7.79
N GLY A 283 9.70 14.91 7.73
CA GLY A 283 8.69 14.40 6.81
C GLY A 283 8.79 15.08 5.45
N PHE A 284 8.68 14.30 4.38
CA PHE A 284 8.58 14.80 3.01
C PHE A 284 7.16 14.60 2.50
N ALA A 285 6.44 15.71 2.31
CA ALA A 285 5.07 15.74 1.80
C ALA A 285 5.03 16.21 0.33
N GLY A 286 3.96 15.88 -0.38
CA GLY A 286 3.73 16.29 -1.77
C GLY A 286 2.74 15.37 -2.46
N LEU A 287 2.21 15.79 -3.60
CA LEU A 287 1.33 14.95 -4.41
C LEU A 287 2.09 13.79 -5.06
N MET A 288 1.33 12.81 -5.60
CA MET A 288 1.91 11.73 -6.39
C MET A 288 2.67 12.32 -7.59
N GLY A 289 3.93 11.88 -7.80
CA GLY A 289 4.79 12.43 -8.84
C GLY A 289 5.49 13.75 -8.46
N ALA A 290 5.50 14.17 -7.20
CA ALA A 290 6.21 15.37 -6.76
C ALA A 290 7.73 15.25 -6.74
N GLY A 291 8.31 14.06 -7.02
CA GLY A 291 9.77 13.85 -7.04
C GLY A 291 10.35 13.35 -5.72
N ARG A 292 9.53 12.93 -4.77
CA ARG A 292 9.96 12.48 -3.43
C ARG A 292 10.83 11.23 -3.51
N THR A 293 10.31 10.15 -4.09
CA THR A 293 11.01 8.87 -4.27
C THR A 293 12.26 9.04 -5.14
N GLU A 294 12.18 9.82 -6.21
CA GLU A 294 13.33 10.12 -7.08
C GLU A 294 14.44 10.84 -6.31
N THR A 295 14.07 11.74 -5.38
CA THR A 295 15.03 12.41 -4.50
C THR A 295 15.71 11.43 -3.54
N THR A 296 14.96 10.50 -2.90
CA THR A 296 15.55 9.50 -2.00
C THR A 296 16.49 8.56 -2.76
N ARG A 297 16.11 8.14 -3.96
CA ARG A 297 16.91 7.27 -4.84
C ARG A 297 18.20 7.95 -5.32
N ALA A 298 18.14 9.22 -5.68
CA ALA A 298 19.32 10.00 -6.07
C ALA A 298 20.29 10.20 -4.89
N ILE A 299 19.79 10.47 -3.67
CA ILE A 299 20.60 10.60 -2.46
C ILE A 299 21.28 9.26 -2.13
N PHE A 300 20.60 8.16 -2.29
CA PHE A 300 21.14 6.82 -2.00
C PHE A 300 22.03 6.28 -3.12
N GLY A 301 22.05 6.93 -4.30
CA GLY A 301 22.89 6.54 -5.45
C GLY A 301 22.32 5.36 -6.25
N VAL A 302 20.99 5.08 -6.17
CA VAL A 302 20.29 4.15 -7.07
C VAL A 302 20.12 4.79 -8.44
N ASP A 303 19.67 6.03 -8.46
CA ASP A 303 19.57 6.83 -9.68
C ASP A 303 20.75 7.80 -9.76
N PRO A 304 21.36 8.01 -10.94
CA PRO A 304 22.47 8.92 -11.09
C PRO A 304 22.01 10.37 -10.88
N LYS A 305 22.79 11.15 -10.14
CA LYS A 305 22.60 12.60 -10.04
C LYS A 305 23.26 13.31 -11.22
N ASP A 306 22.65 14.38 -11.70
CA ASP A 306 23.22 15.27 -12.72
C ASP A 306 24.20 16.27 -12.08
N SER A 307 23.83 16.80 -10.90
CA SER A 307 24.65 17.72 -10.11
C SER A 307 24.24 17.70 -8.64
N GLY A 308 25.01 18.37 -7.80
CA GLY A 308 24.73 18.53 -6.36
C GLY A 308 25.77 17.90 -5.47
N GLU A 309 25.75 18.31 -4.23
CA GLU A 309 26.73 17.93 -3.21
C GLU A 309 26.04 17.36 -1.98
N PHE A 310 26.64 16.34 -1.41
CA PHE A 310 26.21 15.73 -0.15
C PHE A 310 27.28 15.90 0.92
N TYR A 311 26.82 16.16 2.14
CA TYR A 311 27.70 16.30 3.30
C TYR A 311 27.17 15.44 4.46
N VAL A 312 28.04 14.65 5.09
CA VAL A 312 27.75 13.90 6.32
C VAL A 312 28.70 14.39 7.40
N ASP A 313 28.17 14.77 8.57
CA ASP A 313 28.93 15.37 9.68
C ASP A 313 29.88 16.52 9.22
N GLY A 314 29.41 17.34 8.24
CA GLY A 314 30.12 18.46 7.67
C GLY A 314 31.23 18.09 6.65
N LYS A 315 31.43 16.82 6.38
CA LYS A 315 32.39 16.33 5.37
C LYS A 315 31.67 16.05 4.06
N LYS A 316 32.19 16.58 2.95
CA LYS A 316 31.68 16.27 1.61
C LYS A 316 31.90 14.81 1.30
N ILE A 317 30.85 14.16 0.80
CA ILE A 317 30.88 12.77 0.36
C ILE A 317 30.51 12.67 -1.12
N GLU A 318 31.09 11.69 -1.80
CA GLU A 318 30.69 11.33 -3.15
C GLU A 318 29.84 10.07 -3.12
N VAL A 319 28.70 10.11 -3.78
CA VAL A 319 27.75 8.99 -3.91
C VAL A 319 27.51 8.75 -5.39
N ASN A 320 28.05 7.66 -5.90
CA ASN A 320 27.88 7.20 -7.28
C ASN A 320 27.13 5.88 -7.35
N CYS A 321 27.03 5.17 -6.22
CA CYS A 321 26.29 3.93 -6.08
C CYS A 321 25.80 3.77 -4.64
N PRO A 322 24.83 2.87 -4.37
CA PRO A 322 24.31 2.63 -3.02
C PRO A 322 25.39 2.28 -1.98
N MET A 323 26.43 1.57 -2.39
CA MET A 323 27.52 1.19 -1.48
C MET A 323 28.30 2.43 -0.94
N ASP A 324 28.41 3.50 -1.73
CA ASP A 324 29.04 4.73 -1.28
C ASP A 324 28.20 5.43 -0.21
N ALA A 325 26.87 5.49 -0.39
CA ALA A 325 25.94 6.01 0.62
C ALA A 325 26.03 5.20 1.92
N ILE A 326 25.98 3.87 1.83
CA ILE A 326 26.04 2.95 2.97
C ILE A 326 27.36 3.15 3.76
N ARG A 327 28.50 3.24 3.08
CA ARG A 327 29.80 3.47 3.72
C ARG A 327 29.89 4.80 4.46
N ASN A 328 29.11 5.79 4.03
CA ASN A 328 29.01 7.09 4.66
C ASN A 328 27.86 7.19 5.68
N GLY A 329 27.23 6.07 6.03
CA GLY A 329 26.17 6.00 7.04
C GLY A 329 24.82 6.50 6.58
N VAL A 330 24.58 6.62 5.26
CA VAL A 330 23.26 6.94 4.68
C VAL A 330 22.64 5.67 4.12
N VAL A 331 21.44 5.30 4.60
CA VAL A 331 20.75 4.05 4.23
C VAL A 331 19.30 4.30 3.84
N LEU A 332 18.75 3.44 2.98
CA LEU A 332 17.40 3.57 2.42
C LEU A 332 16.57 2.32 2.69
N ALA A 333 15.40 2.51 3.27
CA ALA A 333 14.29 1.54 3.23
C ALA A 333 13.35 1.95 2.08
N PRO A 334 13.36 1.23 0.94
CA PRO A 334 12.67 1.64 -0.28
C PRO A 334 11.15 1.41 -0.20
N GLU A 335 10.40 2.06 -1.10
CA GLU A 335 8.95 1.95 -1.23
C GLU A 335 8.51 0.51 -1.50
N ASP A 336 9.06 -0.15 -2.51
CA ASP A 336 8.76 -1.55 -2.81
C ASP A 336 9.75 -2.49 -2.10
N ARG A 337 9.37 -2.90 -0.87
CA ARG A 337 10.19 -3.81 -0.08
C ARG A 337 10.42 -5.17 -0.72
N LYS A 338 9.48 -5.67 -1.53
CA LYS A 338 9.58 -7.00 -2.17
C LYS A 338 10.49 -6.99 -3.39
N LYS A 339 10.51 -5.89 -4.13
CA LYS A 339 11.31 -5.74 -5.34
C LYS A 339 12.71 -5.21 -5.03
N ASP A 340 12.80 -4.17 -4.21
CA ASP A 340 14.02 -3.39 -4.00
C ASP A 340 14.59 -3.55 -2.59
N GLY A 341 13.77 -3.98 -1.62
CA GLY A 341 14.15 -4.07 -0.21
C GLY A 341 14.67 -5.44 0.22
N LEU A 342 14.11 -6.53 -0.30
CA LEU A 342 14.37 -7.90 0.15
C LEU A 342 14.61 -8.86 -1.02
N CYS A 343 15.50 -9.82 -0.81
CA CYS A 343 15.56 -11.01 -1.62
C CYS A 343 14.53 -12.01 -1.07
N THR A 344 13.29 -11.96 -1.55
CA THR A 344 12.15 -12.67 -0.97
C THR A 344 12.27 -14.18 -0.91
N LYS A 345 13.09 -14.77 -1.80
CA LYS A 345 13.43 -16.21 -1.85
C LYS A 345 14.62 -16.59 -0.97
N LEU A 346 15.24 -15.63 -0.30
CA LEU A 346 16.31 -15.86 0.66
C LEU A 346 15.76 -15.80 2.09
N SER A 347 16.44 -16.50 3.00
CA SER A 347 16.08 -16.50 4.42
C SER A 347 16.25 -15.12 5.06
N ILE A 348 15.65 -14.92 6.23
CA ILE A 348 15.85 -13.72 7.04
C ILE A 348 17.34 -13.52 7.34
N ARG A 349 18.04 -14.60 7.74
CA ARG A 349 19.47 -14.62 7.96
C ARG A 349 20.24 -14.05 6.77
N GLN A 350 20.01 -14.62 5.59
CA GLN A 350 20.70 -14.21 4.37
C GLN A 350 20.39 -12.74 4.01
N ASN A 351 19.15 -12.29 4.16
CA ASN A 351 18.79 -10.90 3.94
C ASN A 351 19.49 -9.93 4.89
N LEU A 352 19.64 -10.29 6.16
CA LEU A 352 20.34 -9.47 7.16
C LEU A 352 21.86 -9.44 6.91
N ALA A 353 22.44 -10.57 6.51
CA ALA A 353 23.87 -10.72 6.30
C ALA A 353 24.35 -10.09 4.97
N LEU A 354 23.55 -10.18 3.89
CA LEU A 354 23.95 -9.80 2.53
C LEU A 354 24.57 -8.40 2.41
N PRO A 355 23.99 -7.32 2.95
CA PRO A 355 24.62 -5.98 2.90
C PRO A 355 25.71 -5.80 3.97
N ASN A 356 25.94 -6.77 4.84
CA ASN A 356 26.84 -6.75 5.99
C ASN A 356 27.95 -7.81 5.90
N LEU A 357 28.25 -8.31 4.69
CA LEU A 357 29.25 -9.37 4.48
C LEU A 357 30.64 -8.98 5.03
N ASP A 358 31.00 -7.73 4.92
CA ASP A 358 32.25 -7.19 5.48
C ASP A 358 32.31 -7.27 7.02
N LEU A 359 31.17 -7.30 7.70
CA LEU A 359 31.09 -7.45 9.17
C LEU A 359 31.10 -8.92 9.60
N VAL A 360 30.48 -9.81 8.80
CA VAL A 360 30.31 -11.22 9.15
C VAL A 360 31.35 -12.15 8.53
N CYS A 361 32.07 -11.71 7.48
CA CYS A 361 33.14 -12.50 6.87
C CYS A 361 34.48 -12.32 7.60
N ASN A 362 35.34 -13.33 7.46
CA ASN A 362 36.73 -13.24 7.82
C ASN A 362 37.56 -12.57 6.70
N LYS A 363 38.88 -12.39 6.93
CA LYS A 363 39.77 -11.71 5.97
C LYS A 363 39.90 -12.42 4.60
N ILE A 364 39.53 -13.68 4.50
CA ILE A 364 39.55 -14.47 3.25
C ILE A 364 38.16 -14.63 2.62
N GLY A 365 37.16 -13.89 3.11
CA GLY A 365 35.81 -13.85 2.51
C GLY A 365 34.88 -14.99 2.95
N VAL A 366 35.27 -15.80 3.92
CA VAL A 366 34.42 -16.88 4.47
C VAL A 366 33.53 -16.32 5.58
N ILE A 367 32.21 -16.60 5.52
CA ILE A 367 31.24 -16.20 6.53
C ILE A 367 31.58 -16.88 7.88
N ASN A 368 31.63 -16.11 8.94
CA ASN A 368 31.76 -16.59 10.31
C ASN A 368 30.36 -16.75 10.91
N SER A 369 29.93 -18.01 11.10
CA SER A 369 28.59 -18.34 11.59
C SER A 369 28.25 -17.64 12.93
N GLY A 370 29.22 -17.58 13.87
CA GLY A 370 28.97 -16.93 15.15
C GLY A 370 28.72 -15.42 15.06
N LYS A 371 29.38 -14.72 14.12
CA LYS A 371 29.13 -13.31 13.86
C LYS A 371 27.78 -13.10 13.15
N GLU A 372 27.46 -13.98 12.22
CA GLU A 372 26.19 -13.96 11.48
C GLU A 372 25.01 -14.23 12.43
N ASP A 373 25.15 -15.24 13.32
CA ASP A 373 24.16 -15.55 14.36
C ASP A 373 23.93 -14.34 15.27
N ALA A 374 25.00 -13.74 15.79
CA ALA A 374 24.91 -12.56 16.67
C ALA A 374 24.23 -11.37 15.98
N LEU A 375 24.50 -11.14 14.68
CA LEU A 375 23.84 -10.10 13.89
C LEU A 375 22.35 -10.39 13.77
N CYS A 376 21.97 -11.62 13.44
CA CYS A 376 20.57 -12.03 13.28
C CYS A 376 19.81 -11.97 14.62
N GLU A 377 20.37 -12.50 15.69
CA GLU A 377 19.75 -12.46 17.02
C GLU A 377 19.52 -11.03 17.50
N LYS A 378 20.51 -10.16 17.30
CA LYS A 378 20.37 -8.73 17.62
C LYS A 378 19.25 -8.08 16.83
N ALA A 379 19.21 -8.25 15.51
CA ALA A 379 18.18 -7.66 14.66
C ALA A 379 16.77 -8.17 15.03
N VAL A 380 16.60 -9.48 15.22
CA VAL A 380 15.33 -10.08 15.62
C VAL A 380 14.85 -9.55 16.96
N LYS A 381 15.75 -9.43 17.94
CA LYS A 381 15.44 -8.93 19.29
C LYS A 381 15.12 -7.44 19.28
N ASP A 382 15.99 -6.61 18.71
CA ASP A 382 15.88 -5.15 18.77
C ASP A 382 14.65 -4.66 18.00
N LEU A 383 14.33 -5.30 16.87
CA LEU A 383 13.18 -4.96 16.03
C LEU A 383 11.93 -5.79 16.36
N ARG A 384 12.02 -6.73 17.28
CA ARG A 384 10.91 -7.64 17.63
C ARG A 384 10.30 -8.28 16.38
N ILE A 385 11.15 -8.87 15.51
CA ILE A 385 10.72 -9.55 14.31
C ILE A 385 9.97 -10.83 14.72
N LYS A 386 8.69 -10.93 14.35
CA LYS A 386 7.90 -12.13 14.63
C LYS A 386 8.21 -13.19 13.58
N THR A 387 9.00 -14.18 13.95
CA THR A 387 9.40 -15.30 13.11
C THR A 387 9.59 -16.56 13.96
N PRO A 388 9.24 -17.76 13.47
CA PRO A 388 9.56 -19.02 14.17
C PRO A 388 11.07 -19.30 14.21
N ASN A 389 11.81 -18.91 13.17
CA ASN A 389 13.27 -18.98 13.09
C ASN A 389 13.77 -18.07 11.96
N VAL A 390 15.08 -17.86 11.87
CA VAL A 390 15.70 -16.95 10.87
C VAL A 390 15.98 -17.62 9.52
N GLU A 391 15.72 -18.93 9.40
CA GLU A 391 15.97 -19.71 8.19
C GLU A 391 14.79 -19.69 7.21
N ILE A 392 13.63 -19.18 7.61
CA ILE A 392 12.49 -19.08 6.72
C ILE A 392 12.70 -17.99 5.67
N ASP A 393 12.16 -18.20 4.49
CA ASP A 393 12.18 -17.21 3.42
C ASP A 393 11.50 -15.92 3.86
N SER A 394 12.16 -14.79 3.64
CA SER A 394 11.63 -13.46 4.01
C SER A 394 10.32 -13.12 3.30
N GLY A 395 10.06 -13.74 2.15
CA GLY A 395 8.80 -13.62 1.42
C GLY A 395 7.57 -14.15 2.19
N ASN A 396 7.76 -15.06 3.14
CA ASN A 396 6.69 -15.67 3.94
C ASN A 396 6.31 -14.84 5.17
N LEU A 397 7.04 -13.75 5.46
CA LEU A 397 6.72 -12.83 6.55
C LEU A 397 5.55 -11.92 6.21
N SER A 398 4.83 -11.47 7.24
CA SER A 398 3.88 -10.36 7.10
C SER A 398 4.58 -9.07 6.66
N GLY A 399 3.85 -8.15 6.02
CA GLY A 399 4.41 -6.90 5.52
C GLY A 399 5.17 -6.09 6.57
N GLY A 400 4.65 -5.98 7.78
CA GLY A 400 5.33 -5.29 8.89
C GLY A 400 6.63 -5.98 9.31
N ASN A 401 6.68 -7.32 9.34
CA ASN A 401 7.92 -8.04 9.65
C ASN A 401 8.94 -7.98 8.50
N GLN A 402 8.47 -7.99 7.23
CA GLN A 402 9.34 -7.71 6.08
C GLN A 402 10.01 -6.35 6.20
N GLN A 403 9.23 -5.30 6.54
CA GLN A 403 9.77 -3.95 6.75
C GLN A 403 10.82 -3.90 7.86
N LYS A 404 10.60 -4.62 8.96
CA LYS A 404 11.58 -4.74 10.05
C LYS A 404 12.86 -5.43 9.58
N VAL A 405 12.81 -6.44 8.72
CA VAL A 405 14.00 -7.05 8.13
C VAL A 405 14.74 -6.07 7.23
N VAL A 406 14.01 -5.28 6.41
CA VAL A 406 14.61 -4.22 5.58
C VAL A 406 15.39 -3.22 6.42
N VAL A 407 14.82 -2.76 7.53
CA VAL A 407 15.50 -1.83 8.44
C VAL A 407 16.64 -2.53 9.19
N GLY A 408 16.42 -3.77 9.62
CA GLY A 408 17.41 -4.58 10.36
C GLY A 408 18.73 -4.74 9.62
N LYS A 409 18.70 -4.83 8.30
CA LYS A 409 19.90 -4.87 7.45
C LYS A 409 20.83 -3.68 7.70
N TRP A 410 20.26 -2.52 7.98
CA TRP A 410 20.98 -1.25 8.10
C TRP A 410 21.38 -0.92 9.53
N LEU A 411 20.61 -1.38 10.53
CA LEU A 411 20.91 -1.13 11.94
C LEU A 411 22.15 -1.88 12.45
N ALA A 412 22.66 -2.83 11.69
CA ALA A 412 23.93 -3.49 11.97
C ALA A 412 25.14 -2.57 11.73
N ARG A 413 24.94 -1.46 11.03
CA ARG A 413 25.95 -0.45 10.68
C ARG A 413 25.76 0.82 11.51
N ASP A 414 26.81 1.62 11.59
CA ASP A 414 26.77 2.95 12.23
C ASP A 414 26.03 3.95 11.33
N SER A 415 24.73 3.70 11.12
CA SER A 415 23.90 4.56 10.27
C SER A 415 23.71 5.93 10.93
N ARG A 416 24.00 7.00 10.19
CA ARG A 416 23.82 8.40 10.59
C ARG A 416 22.48 8.94 10.13
N VAL A 417 22.03 8.49 8.95
CA VAL A 417 20.78 8.88 8.30
C VAL A 417 20.05 7.64 7.83
N VAL A 418 18.79 7.51 8.21
CA VAL A 418 17.90 6.47 7.73
C VAL A 418 16.76 7.10 6.94
N ILE A 419 16.68 6.76 5.67
CA ILE A 419 15.63 7.21 4.76
C ILE A 419 14.55 6.13 4.71
N PHE A 420 13.32 6.50 5.01
CA PHE A 420 12.12 5.67 4.87
C PHE A 420 11.28 6.22 3.72
N ASP A 421 11.18 5.46 2.64
CA ASP A 421 10.34 5.81 1.50
C ASP A 421 9.07 4.97 1.53
N GLU A 422 7.91 5.60 1.80
CA GLU A 422 6.58 4.99 1.94
C GLU A 422 6.60 3.70 2.82
N PRO A 423 7.21 3.72 4.02
CA PRO A 423 7.48 2.49 4.78
C PRO A 423 6.22 1.81 5.33
N THR A 424 5.11 2.53 5.32
CA THR A 424 3.80 2.09 5.83
C THR A 424 2.85 1.64 4.74
N ARG A 425 3.27 1.71 3.47
CA ARG A 425 2.45 1.31 2.34
C ARG A 425 2.17 -0.19 2.34
N GLY A 426 0.89 -0.54 2.30
CA GLY A 426 0.44 -1.95 2.27
C GLY A 426 0.73 -2.73 3.55
N ILE A 427 0.84 -2.05 4.69
CA ILE A 427 0.88 -2.68 6.01
C ILE A 427 -0.33 -2.27 6.84
N ASP A 428 -0.69 -3.11 7.80
CA ASP A 428 -1.85 -2.89 8.66
C ASP A 428 -1.61 -1.80 9.72
N VAL A 429 -2.70 -1.33 10.33
CA VAL A 429 -2.70 -0.21 11.29
C VAL A 429 -1.80 -0.50 12.49
N GLY A 430 -1.82 -1.73 13.01
CA GLY A 430 -0.98 -2.12 14.14
C GLY A 430 0.50 -2.12 13.79
N ALA A 431 0.87 -2.62 12.60
CA ALA A 431 2.24 -2.62 12.12
C ALA A 431 2.74 -1.22 11.75
N LYS A 432 1.87 -0.30 11.27
CA LYS A 432 2.23 1.12 11.07
C LYS A 432 2.77 1.74 12.36
N VAL A 433 2.05 1.57 13.46
CA VAL A 433 2.46 2.10 14.78
C VAL A 433 3.82 1.51 15.23
N GLU A 434 4.08 0.24 14.92
CA GLU A 434 5.39 -0.37 15.22
C GLU A 434 6.53 0.28 14.42
N ILE A 435 6.30 0.65 13.15
CA ILE A 435 7.27 1.38 12.34
C ILE A 435 7.48 2.82 12.85
N TYR A 436 6.41 3.51 13.27
CA TYR A 436 6.56 4.84 13.88
C TYR A 436 7.37 4.79 15.19
N ASN A 437 7.12 3.78 16.03
CA ASN A 437 7.92 3.56 17.24
C ASN A 437 9.39 3.29 16.89
N LEU A 438 9.65 2.52 15.83
CA LEU A 438 11.02 2.27 15.37
C LEU A 438 11.70 3.58 14.93
N MET A 439 11.04 4.45 14.17
CA MET A 439 11.59 5.76 13.81
C MET A 439 11.90 6.61 15.05
N ASN A 440 11.00 6.59 16.04
CA ASN A 440 11.22 7.28 17.32
C ASN A 440 12.42 6.71 18.09
N GLU A 441 12.65 5.39 18.09
CA GLU A 441 13.83 4.79 18.72
C GLU A 441 15.13 5.18 18.00
N LEU A 442 15.13 5.25 16.67
CA LEU A 442 16.26 5.76 15.89
C LEU A 442 16.55 7.23 16.23
N LYS A 443 15.50 8.06 16.28
CA LYS A 443 15.59 9.46 16.72
C LYS A 443 16.21 9.60 18.12
N LYS A 444 15.80 8.80 19.11
CA LYS A 444 16.39 8.79 20.46
C LYS A 444 17.87 8.43 20.45
N GLN A 445 18.30 7.59 19.52
CA GLN A 445 19.71 7.21 19.34
C GLN A 445 20.53 8.30 18.64
N GLY A 446 19.92 9.45 18.32
CA GLY A 446 20.57 10.55 17.62
C GLY A 446 20.68 10.36 16.11
N ILE A 447 20.06 9.34 15.54
CA ILE A 447 20.02 9.12 14.09
C ILE A 447 19.03 10.12 13.47
N ALA A 448 19.41 10.72 12.35
CA ALA A 448 18.51 11.55 11.56
C ALA A 448 17.60 10.67 10.70
N VAL A 449 16.31 10.91 10.73
CA VAL A 449 15.31 10.15 9.98
C VAL A 449 14.70 11.04 8.91
N MET A 450 14.79 10.63 7.65
CA MET A 450 14.03 11.17 6.53
C MET A 450 12.84 10.25 6.27
N PHE A 451 11.63 10.80 6.33
CA PHE A 451 10.39 10.03 6.21
C PHE A 451 9.54 10.56 5.06
N VAL A 452 9.34 9.75 4.02
CA VAL A 452 8.47 10.05 2.89
C VAL A 452 7.17 9.30 3.05
N SER A 453 6.02 9.97 3.00
CA SER A 453 4.70 9.34 2.95
C SER A 453 3.73 10.12 2.06
N SER A 454 2.88 9.39 1.36
CA SER A 454 1.74 9.92 0.62
C SER A 454 0.55 10.23 1.53
N GLU A 455 0.55 9.69 2.76
CA GLU A 455 -0.51 9.93 3.74
C GLU A 455 -0.18 11.16 4.59
N MET A 456 -0.83 12.29 4.29
CA MET A 456 -0.62 13.57 5.00
C MET A 456 -0.73 13.43 6.53
N PRO A 457 -1.74 12.71 7.09
CA PRO A 457 -1.84 12.53 8.54
C PRO A 457 -0.62 11.82 9.16
N GLU A 458 0.05 10.92 8.43
CA GLU A 458 1.26 10.26 8.91
C GLU A 458 2.41 11.26 9.01
N VAL A 459 2.64 12.03 7.93
CA VAL A 459 3.72 13.03 7.91
C VAL A 459 3.51 14.06 9.03
N MET A 460 2.30 14.60 9.14
CA MET A 460 1.95 15.56 10.19
C MET A 460 2.03 14.95 11.59
N GLY A 461 1.65 13.66 11.73
CA GLY A 461 1.60 12.97 13.02
C GLY A 461 2.98 12.59 13.57
N ILE A 462 3.96 12.27 12.73
CA ILE A 462 5.24 11.66 13.13
C ILE A 462 6.43 12.63 13.02
N ALA A 463 6.43 13.51 12.00
CA ALA A 463 7.56 14.39 11.76
C ALA A 463 7.69 15.52 12.80
N ASP A 464 8.92 16.00 12.99
CA ASP A 464 9.18 17.24 13.73
C ASP A 464 9.05 18.45 12.79
N ARG A 465 9.46 18.27 11.54
CA ARG A 465 9.47 19.28 10.48
C ARG A 465 9.06 18.62 9.16
N ILE A 466 8.33 19.37 8.34
CA ILE A 466 7.82 18.90 7.05
C ILE A 466 8.42 19.72 5.94
N ILE A 467 9.02 19.05 4.97
CA ILE A 467 9.46 19.62 3.70
C ILE A 467 8.43 19.25 2.65
N VAL A 468 7.89 20.26 1.96
CA VAL A 468 6.87 20.06 0.93
C VAL A 468 7.50 20.12 -0.45
N MET A 469 7.16 19.13 -1.29
CA MET A 469 7.65 19.05 -2.67
C MET A 469 6.51 19.17 -3.68
N CYS A 470 6.80 19.86 -4.79
CA CYS A 470 5.94 19.97 -5.96
C CYS A 470 6.79 20.02 -7.22
N ASP A 471 6.46 19.23 -8.24
CA ASP A 471 7.16 19.19 -9.55
C ASP A 471 8.69 19.16 -9.42
N GLY A 472 9.19 18.27 -8.55
CA GLY A 472 10.61 18.04 -8.35
C GLY A 472 11.35 19.13 -7.58
N ARG A 473 10.68 20.07 -6.95
CA ARG A 473 11.25 21.19 -6.17
C ARG A 473 10.71 21.22 -4.75
N ILE A 474 11.49 21.73 -3.83
CA ILE A 474 11.01 22.10 -2.49
C ILE A 474 10.25 23.42 -2.60
N THR A 475 8.99 23.41 -2.17
CA THR A 475 8.09 24.58 -2.20
C THR A 475 7.95 25.26 -0.85
N GLY A 476 8.29 24.56 0.23
CA GLY A 476 8.26 25.11 1.58
C GLY A 476 8.75 24.13 2.62
N GLU A 477 8.98 24.68 3.81
CA GLU A 477 9.34 23.93 5.01
C GLU A 477 8.54 24.51 6.18
N VAL A 478 7.89 23.62 6.94
CA VAL A 478 7.02 24.00 8.07
C VAL A 478 7.27 23.11 9.28
N SER A 479 6.98 23.66 10.47
CA SER A 479 6.93 22.86 11.70
C SER A 479 5.72 21.93 11.64
N ALA A 480 5.91 20.64 11.86
CA ALA A 480 4.80 19.67 11.84
C ALA A 480 3.77 19.90 12.97
N ARG A 481 4.12 20.69 14.01
CA ARG A 481 3.20 21.04 15.10
C ARG A 481 2.26 22.18 14.75
N GLU A 482 2.69 23.07 13.87
CA GLU A 482 1.98 24.31 13.53
C GLU A 482 1.30 24.23 12.17
N ALA A 483 1.76 23.34 11.30
CA ALA A 483 1.27 23.17 9.94
C ALA A 483 -0.18 22.67 9.92
N THR A 484 -0.97 23.23 9.02
CA THR A 484 -2.30 22.71 8.67
C THR A 484 -2.25 21.90 7.37
N GLN A 485 -3.23 21.02 7.18
CA GLN A 485 -3.34 20.26 5.92
C GLN A 485 -3.49 21.19 4.71
N ASP A 486 -4.27 22.26 4.84
CA ASP A 486 -4.51 23.23 3.76
C ASP A 486 -3.22 23.98 3.37
N GLU A 487 -2.39 24.34 4.35
CA GLU A 487 -1.09 24.97 4.11
C GLU A 487 -0.16 24.06 3.34
N ILE A 488 -0.03 22.79 3.77
CA ILE A 488 0.81 21.79 3.10
C ILE A 488 0.28 21.52 1.69
N LEU A 489 -1.04 21.38 1.51
CA LEU A 489 -1.66 21.15 0.21
C LEU A 489 -1.45 22.34 -0.74
N THR A 490 -1.55 23.57 -0.23
CA THR A 490 -1.29 24.79 -1.00
C THR A 490 0.15 24.81 -1.53
N MET A 491 1.13 24.43 -0.72
CA MET A 491 2.53 24.32 -1.15
C MET A 491 2.71 23.18 -2.14
N ALA A 492 2.05 22.02 -1.93
CA ALA A 492 2.13 20.84 -2.79
C ALA A 492 1.50 21.05 -4.19
N THR A 493 0.68 22.10 -4.37
CA THR A 493 0.04 22.46 -5.65
C THR A 493 0.56 23.77 -6.24
N SER A 494 1.61 24.36 -5.69
CA SER A 494 2.08 25.73 -6.01
C SER A 494 2.43 25.94 -7.49
N PHE A 495 2.84 24.90 -8.23
CA PHE A 495 3.19 25.01 -9.66
C PHE A 495 2.03 24.66 -10.59
N GLU A 496 1.07 23.83 -10.19
CA GLU A 496 -0.14 23.55 -10.96
C GLU A 496 -0.98 24.82 -11.18
N ASN A 497 -1.06 25.67 -10.17
CA ASN A 497 -1.78 26.95 -10.25
C ASN A 497 -1.10 28.00 -11.17
N LYS A 498 0.18 27.86 -11.49
CA LYS A 498 0.86 28.76 -12.45
C LYS A 498 0.60 28.36 -13.89
N SER A 499 0.56 27.07 -14.20
CA SER A 499 0.29 26.56 -15.55
C SER A 499 -1.16 26.85 -15.99
N ILE A 500 -2.12 26.84 -15.07
CA ILE A 500 -3.53 27.18 -15.34
C ILE A 500 -3.65 28.69 -15.65
N LYS A 501 -2.94 29.56 -14.92
CA LYS A 501 -2.97 31.00 -15.18
C LYS A 501 -2.26 31.42 -16.46
N GLU A 502 -1.25 30.68 -16.91
CA GLU A 502 -0.57 30.94 -18.18
C GLU A 502 -1.40 30.47 -19.39
N THR A 503 -2.20 29.39 -19.26
CA THR A 503 -3.13 28.95 -20.30
C THR A 503 -4.38 29.82 -20.41
N GLU A 504 -4.85 30.43 -19.33
CA GLU A 504 -5.98 31.40 -19.37
C GLU A 504 -5.55 32.81 -19.76
N GLY A 505 -4.28 33.17 -19.55
CA GLY A 505 -3.71 34.46 -19.94
C GLY A 505 -3.31 34.58 -21.41
N GLY A 506 -3.11 33.45 -22.11
CA GLY A 506 -2.70 33.40 -23.52
C GLY A 506 -3.83 33.57 -24.55
N SER A 507 -5.09 33.63 -24.11
CA SER A 507 -6.28 33.70 -24.99
C SER A 507 -6.89 35.10 -25.13
N LYS A 508 -6.17 36.17 -24.77
CA LYS A 508 -6.66 37.55 -24.84
C LYS A 508 -5.81 38.50 -25.71
N ASN A 509 -5.09 37.99 -26.67
CA ASN A 509 -4.45 38.84 -27.70
C ASN A 509 -4.31 38.02 -28.99
N GLU A 510 -5.41 37.93 -29.75
CA GLU A 510 -5.44 37.89 -31.22
C GLU A 510 -6.84 38.32 -31.72
#